data_fd6a6de1cb54f30a3403ba490dfbbf09
#
_entry.id   fd6a6de1cb54f30a3403ba490dfbbf09
#
_cell.length_a   1.000
_cell.length_b   1.000
_cell.length_c   1.000
_cell.angle_alpha   90.00
_cell.angle_beta   90.00
_cell.angle_gamma   90.00
#
_symmetry.space_group_name_H-M   'P 1'
#
loop_
_entity.id
_entity.type
_entity.pdbx_description
1 polymer ?
#
loop_
_entity_poly.entity_id
_entity_poly.type
_entity_poly.pdbx_seq_one_letter_code
_entity_poly.pdbx_strand_id
1 'polypeptide(L)'
;MPVFLVENITREALMVLKENKVMVALIKNVFDEKYAELLAEIVSVFSHSSAIISKNPGKIETLFSEIAKAEGRYNDIIGDMFELLVGYYYQHIGYRYLEIRKLIQIPDSNDKNEIDVLVERDGEIIIVECKATQSALDHIYVEKWLSQTIHRIRTWALCRYQDGQKLKFQLWSLGGFTPEATSLLTSAATRTRKYKIEFFDKSQIIDMAKEHKVQPVVEVL
;
A
#
# COMPACT_ATOMS: atom_id res chain seq x y z
N MET A 1 -12.13 14.42 8.50
CA MET A 1 -13.11 15.08 7.61
C MET A 1 -13.48 14.06 6.55
N PRO A 2 -14.76 13.73 6.35
CA PRO A 2 -15.16 12.75 5.34
C PRO A 2 -14.88 13.27 3.94
N VAL A 3 -14.48 12.35 3.05
CA VAL A 3 -14.21 12.64 1.63
C VAL A 3 -15.18 11.80 0.79
N PHE A 4 -15.90 12.47 -0.11
CA PHE A 4 -16.72 11.80 -1.11
C PHE A 4 -15.99 11.83 -2.45
N LEU A 5 -15.78 10.66 -3.03
CA LEU A 5 -15.28 10.50 -4.39
C LEU A 5 -16.50 10.25 -5.29
N VAL A 6 -16.76 11.14 -6.25
CA VAL A 6 -17.93 11.08 -7.10
C VAL A 6 -17.57 11.27 -8.56
N GLU A 7 -18.28 10.61 -9.44
CA GLU A 7 -18.14 10.77 -10.89
C GLU A 7 -18.66 12.13 -11.35
N ASN A 8 -19.88 12.46 -10.91
CA ASN A 8 -20.55 13.72 -11.16
C ASN A 8 -21.30 14.19 -9.92
N ILE A 9 -21.48 15.48 -9.76
CA ILE A 9 -22.25 16.07 -8.67
C ILE A 9 -22.98 17.32 -9.17
N THR A 10 -24.23 17.49 -8.75
CA THR A 10 -24.95 18.72 -9.01
C THR A 10 -24.41 19.86 -8.14
N ARG A 11 -24.63 21.10 -8.57
CA ARG A 11 -24.18 22.29 -7.83
C ARG A 11 -24.85 22.35 -6.44
N GLU A 12 -26.12 21.99 -6.36
CA GLU A 12 -26.92 21.97 -5.12
C GLU A 12 -26.34 20.95 -4.14
N ALA A 13 -26.11 19.71 -4.59
CA ALA A 13 -25.54 18.65 -3.76
C ALA A 13 -24.12 19.02 -3.28
N LEU A 14 -23.31 19.64 -4.14
CA LEU A 14 -21.99 20.11 -3.76
C LEU A 14 -22.03 21.19 -2.67
N MET A 15 -23.00 22.11 -2.73
CA MET A 15 -23.17 23.13 -1.69
C MET A 15 -23.54 22.51 -0.35
N VAL A 16 -24.52 21.61 -0.33
CA VAL A 16 -24.95 20.89 0.89
C VAL A 16 -23.79 20.11 1.52
N LEU A 17 -22.99 19.41 0.71
CA LEU A 17 -21.84 18.66 1.23
C LEU A 17 -20.74 19.60 1.80
N LYS A 18 -20.47 20.71 1.15
CA LYS A 18 -19.51 21.72 1.65
C LYS A 18 -19.97 22.36 2.97
N GLU A 19 -21.25 22.68 3.11
CA GLU A 19 -21.84 23.20 4.34
C GLU A 19 -21.69 22.21 5.50
N ASN A 20 -21.78 20.91 5.20
CA ASN A 20 -21.56 19.83 6.17
C ASN A 20 -20.10 19.45 6.35
N LYS A 21 -19.15 20.27 5.86
CA LYS A 21 -17.69 20.06 5.95
C LYS A 21 -17.23 18.73 5.35
N VAL A 22 -17.90 18.29 4.29
CA VAL A 22 -17.51 17.10 3.51
C VAL A 22 -16.66 17.56 2.32
N MET A 23 -15.49 16.97 2.15
CA MET A 23 -14.67 17.20 0.97
C MET A 23 -15.25 16.38 -0.19
N VAL A 24 -15.38 16.99 -1.36
CA VAL A 24 -15.83 16.29 -2.56
C VAL A 24 -14.71 16.34 -3.58
N ALA A 25 -14.29 15.18 -4.05
CA ALA A 25 -13.35 15.04 -5.16
C ALA A 25 -14.07 14.38 -6.35
N LEU A 26 -13.94 15.01 -7.53
CA LEU A 26 -14.42 14.40 -8.77
C LEU A 26 -13.39 13.37 -9.24
N ILE A 27 -13.83 12.16 -9.59
CA ILE A 27 -12.96 11.07 -10.06
C ILE A 27 -12.09 11.55 -11.23
N LYS A 28 -12.66 12.29 -12.17
CA LYS A 28 -11.95 12.87 -13.31
C LYS A 28 -10.87 13.93 -12.97
N ASN A 29 -10.90 14.49 -11.76
CA ASN A 29 -9.90 15.45 -11.30
C ASN A 29 -8.79 14.78 -10.47
N VAL A 30 -9.06 13.57 -9.97
CA VAL A 30 -8.11 12.77 -9.18
C VAL A 30 -7.36 11.81 -10.11
N PHE A 31 -8.06 11.32 -11.13
CA PHE A 31 -7.52 10.42 -12.15
C PHE A 31 -7.61 11.11 -13.51
N ASP A 32 -6.72 10.78 -14.41
CA ASP A 32 -6.85 11.18 -15.82
C ASP A 32 -8.17 10.59 -16.41
N GLU A 33 -8.75 11.28 -17.40
CA GLU A 33 -10.10 11.01 -17.90
C GLU A 33 -10.26 9.55 -18.38
N LYS A 34 -9.25 9.05 -19.09
CA LYS A 34 -9.23 7.66 -19.60
C LYS A 34 -9.20 6.62 -18.47
N TYR A 35 -8.58 6.98 -17.36
CA TYR A 35 -8.48 6.13 -16.18
C TYR A 35 -9.79 6.13 -15.38
N ALA A 36 -10.44 7.30 -15.26
CA ALA A 36 -11.75 7.41 -14.62
C ALA A 36 -12.82 6.60 -15.39
N GLU A 37 -12.77 6.61 -16.74
CA GLU A 37 -13.62 5.78 -17.59
C GLU A 37 -13.38 4.30 -17.36
N LEU A 38 -12.13 3.86 -17.28
CA LEU A 38 -11.76 2.47 -17.03
C LEU A 38 -12.26 1.98 -15.67
N LEU A 39 -12.12 2.79 -14.63
CA LEU A 39 -12.64 2.48 -13.28
C LEU A 39 -14.17 2.40 -13.29
N ALA A 40 -14.85 3.33 -13.96
CA ALA A 40 -16.31 3.30 -14.09
C ALA A 40 -16.80 2.05 -14.81
N GLU A 41 -16.10 1.61 -15.87
CA GLU A 41 -16.40 0.37 -16.58
C GLU A 41 -16.16 -0.87 -15.71
N ILE A 42 -15.05 -0.91 -14.95
CA ILE A 42 -14.76 -2.00 -14.00
C ILE A 42 -15.87 -2.10 -12.95
N VAL A 43 -16.26 -0.99 -12.33
CA VAL A 43 -17.35 -0.94 -11.35
C VAL A 43 -18.68 -1.39 -11.98
N SER A 44 -18.96 -0.96 -13.22
CA SER A 44 -20.15 -1.39 -13.95
C SER A 44 -20.15 -2.90 -14.23
N VAL A 45 -19.01 -3.47 -14.61
CA VAL A 45 -18.87 -4.93 -14.83
C VAL A 45 -19.10 -5.69 -13.52
N PHE A 46 -18.51 -5.28 -12.41
CA PHE A 46 -18.71 -5.93 -11.12
C PHE A 46 -20.16 -5.79 -10.61
N SER A 47 -20.80 -4.63 -10.79
CA SER A 47 -22.17 -4.39 -10.36
C SER A 47 -23.20 -5.17 -11.19
N HIS A 48 -22.87 -5.55 -12.42
CA HIS A 48 -23.77 -6.23 -13.36
C HIS A 48 -23.18 -7.54 -13.93
N SER A 49 -22.23 -8.14 -13.21
CA SER A 49 -21.40 -9.27 -13.68
C SER A 49 -22.23 -10.43 -14.28
N SER A 50 -23.29 -10.85 -13.61
CA SER A 50 -24.13 -11.95 -14.10
C SER A 50 -24.86 -11.64 -15.42
N ALA A 51 -25.25 -10.38 -15.64
CA ALA A 51 -25.93 -9.95 -16.87
C ALA A 51 -24.95 -9.69 -18.03
N ILE A 52 -23.74 -9.22 -17.74
CA ILE A 52 -22.73 -8.91 -18.74
C ILE A 52 -22.02 -10.19 -19.23
N ILE A 53 -21.69 -11.11 -18.32
CA ILE A 53 -21.06 -12.40 -18.66
C ILE A 53 -21.96 -13.21 -19.59
N SER A 54 -23.28 -13.19 -19.34
CA SER A 54 -24.23 -13.95 -20.15
C SER A 54 -24.56 -13.30 -21.51
N LYS A 55 -24.47 -11.97 -21.63
CA LYS A 55 -24.89 -11.23 -22.83
C LYS A 55 -23.75 -10.79 -23.73
N ASN A 56 -22.56 -10.54 -23.19
CA ASN A 56 -21.43 -10.04 -23.98
C ASN A 56 -20.07 -10.40 -23.35
N PRO A 57 -19.64 -11.67 -23.44
CA PRO A 57 -18.37 -12.14 -22.86
C PRO A 57 -17.13 -11.40 -23.44
N GLY A 58 -17.17 -10.97 -24.71
CA GLY A 58 -16.09 -10.23 -25.34
C GLY A 58 -15.82 -8.85 -24.72
N LYS A 59 -16.79 -8.26 -24.00
CA LYS A 59 -16.57 -6.99 -23.30
C LYS A 59 -15.59 -7.15 -22.15
N ILE A 60 -15.57 -8.30 -21.49
CA ILE A 60 -14.64 -8.63 -20.42
C ILE A 60 -13.21 -8.78 -20.94
N GLU A 61 -13.03 -9.49 -22.09
CA GLU A 61 -11.74 -9.64 -22.74
C GLU A 61 -11.17 -8.29 -23.19
N THR A 62 -12.02 -7.40 -23.71
CA THR A 62 -11.61 -6.04 -24.09
C THR A 62 -11.15 -5.23 -22.88
N LEU A 63 -11.89 -5.28 -21.76
CA LEU A 63 -11.51 -4.62 -20.51
C LEU A 63 -10.17 -5.14 -19.97
N PHE A 64 -9.98 -6.45 -19.94
CA PHE A 64 -8.68 -7.02 -19.51
C PHE A 64 -7.54 -6.61 -20.46
N SER A 65 -7.80 -6.53 -21.77
CA SER A 65 -6.80 -6.06 -22.72
C SER A 65 -6.47 -4.58 -22.54
N GLU A 66 -7.43 -3.75 -22.20
CA GLU A 66 -7.22 -2.32 -21.93
C GLU A 66 -6.53 -2.07 -20.59
N ILE A 67 -6.89 -2.84 -19.56
CA ILE A 67 -6.18 -2.87 -18.27
C ILE A 67 -4.71 -3.27 -18.48
N ALA A 68 -4.45 -4.32 -19.27
CA ALA A 68 -3.10 -4.76 -19.60
C ALA A 68 -2.28 -3.70 -20.37
N LYS A 69 -2.93 -2.92 -21.24
CA LYS A 69 -2.28 -1.79 -21.95
C LYS A 69 -2.01 -0.58 -21.06
N ALA A 70 -2.73 -0.44 -19.96
CA ALA A 70 -2.52 0.59 -18.94
C ALA A 70 -1.48 0.17 -17.88
N GLU A 71 -0.67 -0.82 -18.18
CA GLU A 71 0.17 -1.63 -17.28
C GLU A 71 1.02 -0.81 -16.27
N GLY A 72 1.59 0.34 -16.66
CA GLY A 72 2.36 1.17 -15.74
C GLY A 72 1.49 1.79 -14.63
N ARG A 73 0.34 2.34 -14.97
CA ARG A 73 -0.57 3.01 -14.02
C ARG A 73 -1.36 2.01 -13.16
N TYR A 74 -1.62 0.82 -13.68
CA TYR A 74 -2.26 -0.26 -12.95
C TYR A 74 -1.37 -0.75 -11.81
N ASN A 75 -0.06 -0.90 -12.05
CA ASN A 75 0.89 -1.29 -11.02
C ASN A 75 1.02 -0.24 -9.91
N ASP A 76 0.98 1.05 -10.24
CA ASP A 76 0.99 2.13 -9.27
C ASP A 76 -0.23 2.05 -8.34
N ILE A 77 -1.43 1.79 -8.90
CA ILE A 77 -2.65 1.68 -8.09
C ILE A 77 -2.67 0.43 -7.24
N ILE A 78 -2.24 -0.71 -7.77
CA ILE A 78 -2.11 -1.91 -6.94
C ILE A 78 -1.13 -1.63 -5.79
N GLY A 79 -0.02 -0.91 -6.07
CA GLY A 79 0.90 -0.42 -5.04
C GLY A 79 0.18 0.39 -3.98
N ASP A 80 -0.53 1.45 -4.40
CA ASP A 80 -1.28 2.33 -3.52
C ASP A 80 -2.34 1.60 -2.69
N MET A 81 -3.08 0.69 -3.33
CA MET A 81 -4.08 -0.14 -2.64
C MET A 81 -3.43 -1.10 -1.63
N PHE A 82 -2.27 -1.65 -1.95
CA PHE A 82 -1.57 -2.54 -1.03
C PHE A 82 -1.05 -1.80 0.20
N GLU A 83 -0.51 -0.59 0.04
CA GLU A 83 -0.12 0.28 1.15
C GLU A 83 -1.32 0.61 2.07
N LEU A 84 -2.48 0.95 1.47
CA LEU A 84 -3.72 1.18 2.21
C LEU A 84 -4.18 -0.07 2.97
N LEU A 85 -4.07 -1.24 2.36
CA LEU A 85 -4.45 -2.51 2.95
C LEU A 85 -3.56 -2.87 4.14
N VAL A 86 -2.26 -2.63 4.03
CA VAL A 86 -1.29 -2.78 5.12
C VAL A 86 -1.58 -1.80 6.25
N GLY A 87 -1.86 -0.54 5.92
CA GLY A 87 -2.28 0.46 6.91
C GLY A 87 -3.56 0.06 7.63
N TYR A 88 -4.57 -0.42 6.91
CA TYR A 88 -5.81 -0.94 7.47
C TYR A 88 -5.57 -2.13 8.41
N TYR A 89 -4.71 -3.08 8.03
CA TYR A 89 -4.32 -4.20 8.88
C TYR A 89 -3.79 -3.72 10.22
N TYR A 90 -2.82 -2.80 10.23
CA TYR A 90 -2.23 -2.28 11.45
C TYR A 90 -3.24 -1.51 12.33
N GLN A 91 -4.09 -0.71 11.72
CA GLN A 91 -5.15 -0.01 12.45
C GLN A 91 -6.11 -0.99 13.13
N HIS A 92 -6.48 -2.08 12.43
CA HIS A 92 -7.38 -3.10 12.96
C HIS A 92 -6.79 -3.83 14.17
N ILE A 93 -5.48 -4.11 14.16
CA ILE A 93 -4.79 -4.76 15.28
C ILE A 93 -4.34 -3.79 16.39
N GLY A 94 -4.81 -2.54 16.33
CA GLY A 94 -4.74 -1.58 17.44
C GLY A 94 -3.59 -0.57 17.39
N TYR A 95 -2.91 -0.41 16.25
CA TYR A 95 -1.99 0.72 16.07
C TYR A 95 -2.78 1.99 15.83
N ARG A 96 -2.62 2.97 16.69
CA ARG A 96 -3.43 4.22 16.68
C ARG A 96 -2.82 5.32 15.83
N TYR A 97 -1.49 5.36 15.75
CA TYR A 97 -0.80 6.27 14.86
C TYR A 97 -0.49 5.55 13.54
N LEU A 98 -0.91 6.14 12.45
CA LEU A 98 -0.72 5.61 11.11
C LEU A 98 -0.46 6.78 10.15
N GLU A 99 0.65 6.71 9.43
CA GLU A 99 0.89 7.54 8.26
C GLU A 99 1.20 6.64 7.05
N ILE A 100 0.61 6.95 5.90
CA ILE A 100 0.85 6.26 4.63
C ILE A 100 1.53 7.27 3.69
N ARG A 101 2.56 6.80 2.93
CA ARG A 101 3.34 7.62 1.98
C ARG A 101 3.97 8.84 2.65
N LYS A 102 4.58 8.60 3.80
CA LYS A 102 5.24 9.66 4.54
C LYS A 102 6.54 10.07 3.87
N LEU A 103 6.58 11.28 3.34
CA LEU A 103 7.81 11.86 2.85
C LEU A 103 8.66 12.39 4.01
N ILE A 104 9.88 11.89 4.13
CA ILE A 104 10.84 12.28 5.15
C ILE A 104 12.05 12.98 4.52
N GLN A 105 12.59 13.97 5.24
CA GLN A 105 13.87 14.60 4.92
C GLN A 105 14.96 13.93 5.72
N ILE A 106 16.01 13.43 5.04
CA ILE A 106 17.14 12.80 5.72
C ILE A 106 17.98 13.90 6.41
N PRO A 107 18.28 13.76 7.71
CA PRO A 107 19.10 14.72 8.42
C PRO A 107 20.46 14.92 7.75
N ASP A 108 20.93 16.16 7.74
CA ASP A 108 22.20 16.59 7.16
C ASP A 108 22.38 16.26 5.66
N SER A 109 21.27 16.03 4.96
CA SER A 109 21.23 15.75 3.52
C SER A 109 20.04 16.47 2.87
N ASN A 110 20.15 16.76 1.58
CA ASN A 110 19.02 17.20 0.77
C ASN A 110 18.15 16.02 0.26
N ASP A 111 18.53 14.81 0.58
CA ASP A 111 17.82 13.61 0.15
C ASP A 111 16.48 13.48 0.87
N LYS A 112 15.48 13.05 0.11
CA LYS A 112 14.17 12.67 0.62
C LYS A 112 13.99 11.17 0.47
N ASN A 113 13.23 10.58 1.38
CA ASN A 113 12.79 9.19 1.27
C ASN A 113 11.28 9.14 1.55
N GLU A 114 10.59 8.22 0.92
CA GLU A 114 9.22 7.90 1.25
C GLU A 114 9.19 6.66 2.14
N ILE A 115 8.29 6.66 3.11
CA ILE A 115 7.94 5.50 3.94
C ILE A 115 6.53 5.10 3.51
N ASP A 116 6.37 3.89 2.98
CA ASP A 116 5.08 3.44 2.47
C ASP A 116 4.04 3.38 3.60
N VAL A 117 4.36 2.72 4.72
CA VAL A 117 3.49 2.70 5.91
C VAL A 117 4.34 2.86 7.18
N LEU A 118 3.96 3.82 8.02
CA LEU A 118 4.52 4.07 9.34
C LEU A 118 3.43 3.91 10.40
N VAL A 119 3.65 3.06 11.37
CA VAL A 119 2.73 2.87 12.50
C VAL A 119 3.46 2.87 13.83
N GLU A 120 2.76 3.37 14.86
CA GLU A 120 3.31 3.47 16.21
C GLU A 120 2.29 2.98 17.25
N ARG A 121 2.78 2.23 18.23
CA ARG A 121 2.01 1.79 19.40
C ARG A 121 2.94 1.46 20.56
N ASP A 122 2.68 2.02 21.73
CA ASP A 122 3.30 1.64 23.01
C ASP A 122 4.85 1.59 22.98
N GLY A 123 5.47 2.57 22.30
CA GLY A 123 6.92 2.63 22.14
C GLY A 123 7.49 1.69 21.09
N GLU A 124 6.65 1.03 20.31
CA GLU A 124 7.02 0.29 19.12
C GLU A 124 6.72 1.12 17.87
N ILE A 125 7.69 1.18 16.97
CA ILE A 125 7.61 1.89 15.69
C ILE A 125 7.86 0.86 14.61
N ILE A 126 6.91 0.70 13.70
CA ILE A 126 7.02 -0.20 12.55
C ILE A 126 7.05 0.64 11.28
N ILE A 127 8.04 0.39 10.47
CA ILE A 127 8.23 1.01 9.16
C ILE A 127 8.15 -0.11 8.13
N VAL A 128 7.14 -0.02 7.28
CA VAL A 128 6.85 -1.04 6.27
C VAL A 128 7.18 -0.51 4.89
N GLU A 129 7.90 -1.32 4.13
CA GLU A 129 8.07 -1.20 2.69
C GLU A 129 7.12 -2.19 2.02
N CYS A 130 6.30 -1.73 1.09
CA CYS A 130 5.26 -2.49 0.41
C CYS A 130 5.65 -2.73 -1.05
N LYS A 131 5.58 -3.98 -1.52
CA LYS A 131 5.82 -4.34 -2.92
C LYS A 131 4.71 -5.23 -3.44
N ALA A 132 3.86 -4.62 -4.25
CA ALA A 132 2.69 -5.27 -4.85
C ALA A 132 2.97 -5.97 -6.18
N THR A 133 4.25 -6.13 -6.54
CA THR A 133 4.65 -6.80 -7.79
C THR A 133 4.28 -8.28 -7.77
N GLN A 134 3.93 -8.82 -8.94
CA GLN A 134 3.64 -10.26 -9.11
C GLN A 134 4.92 -11.12 -9.10
N SER A 135 6.05 -10.53 -9.46
CA SER A 135 7.35 -11.22 -9.46
C SER A 135 7.99 -11.20 -8.08
N ALA A 136 8.69 -12.28 -7.73
CA ALA A 136 9.47 -12.36 -6.51
C ALA A 136 10.59 -11.30 -6.49
N LEU A 137 10.80 -10.68 -5.33
CA LEU A 137 11.89 -9.74 -5.12
C LEU A 137 13.22 -10.51 -5.10
N ASP A 138 14.18 -10.00 -5.87
CA ASP A 138 15.51 -10.59 -5.96
C ASP A 138 16.46 -10.07 -4.87
N HIS A 139 17.65 -10.66 -4.82
CA HIS A 139 18.69 -10.30 -3.86
C HIS A 139 19.21 -8.87 -4.08
N ILE A 140 19.21 -8.36 -5.31
CA ILE A 140 19.69 -7.00 -5.63
C ILE A 140 18.76 -5.96 -4.99
N TYR A 141 17.46 -6.16 -5.12
CA TYR A 141 16.47 -5.29 -4.47
C TYR A 141 16.63 -5.32 -2.96
N VAL A 142 16.72 -6.52 -2.37
CA VAL A 142 16.84 -6.71 -0.91
C VAL A 142 18.13 -6.11 -0.38
N GLU A 143 19.25 -6.28 -1.07
CA GLU A 143 20.54 -5.68 -0.69
C GLU A 143 20.44 -4.14 -0.67
N LYS A 144 19.84 -3.54 -1.68
CA LYS A 144 19.60 -2.10 -1.73
C LYS A 144 18.70 -1.62 -0.60
N TRP A 145 17.61 -2.33 -0.32
CA TRP A 145 16.72 -2.01 0.77
C TRP A 145 17.43 -2.06 2.12
N LEU A 146 18.19 -3.12 2.40
CA LEU A 146 18.94 -3.29 3.64
C LEU A 146 20.05 -2.24 3.81
N SER A 147 20.82 -1.98 2.75
CA SER A 147 22.03 -1.13 2.84
C SER A 147 21.73 0.37 2.69
N GLN A 148 20.70 0.75 1.94
CA GLN A 148 20.41 2.14 1.64
C GLN A 148 19.13 2.61 2.29
N THR A 149 17.98 1.96 2.00
CA THR A 149 16.65 2.41 2.46
C THR A 149 16.55 2.37 3.98
N ILE A 150 16.83 1.22 4.59
CA ILE A 150 16.83 1.08 6.06
C ILE A 150 17.81 2.06 6.70
N HIS A 151 19.02 2.22 6.15
CA HIS A 151 20.00 3.14 6.70
C HIS A 151 19.50 4.58 6.74
N ARG A 152 18.95 5.07 5.64
CA ARG A 152 18.39 6.43 5.52
C ARG A 152 17.22 6.66 6.49
N ILE A 153 16.25 5.76 6.45
CA ILE A 153 15.06 5.90 7.29
C ILE A 153 15.43 5.77 8.79
N ARG A 154 16.36 4.89 9.12
CA ARG A 154 16.85 4.75 10.50
C ARG A 154 17.54 6.04 10.99
N THR A 155 18.37 6.68 10.16
CA THR A 155 18.99 7.96 10.50
C THR A 155 17.94 9.02 10.84
N TRP A 156 16.90 9.14 10.02
CA TRP A 156 15.77 10.01 10.30
C TRP A 156 15.04 9.62 11.59
N ALA A 157 14.78 8.33 11.80
CA ALA A 157 14.05 7.84 12.97
C ALA A 157 14.79 8.15 14.28
N LEU A 158 16.11 7.99 14.31
CA LEU A 158 16.94 8.30 15.49
C LEU A 158 16.92 9.77 15.89
N CYS A 159 16.68 10.69 14.95
CA CYS A 159 16.52 12.12 15.26
C CYS A 159 15.11 12.47 15.77
N ARG A 160 14.11 11.64 15.45
CA ARG A 160 12.71 11.90 15.78
C ARG A 160 12.25 11.21 17.04
N TYR A 161 12.73 10.00 17.27
CA TYR A 161 12.26 9.13 18.34
C TYR A 161 13.28 9.05 19.48
N GLN A 162 12.77 8.91 20.69
CA GLN A 162 13.59 8.85 21.89
C GLN A 162 14.32 7.49 22.02
N ASP A 163 15.41 7.48 22.74
CA ASP A 163 16.11 6.23 23.08
C ASP A 163 15.18 5.29 23.86
N GLY A 164 15.23 4.01 23.53
CA GLY A 164 14.43 2.96 24.14
C GLY A 164 13.21 2.52 23.36
N GLN A 165 12.82 3.23 22.32
CA GLN A 165 11.75 2.77 21.41
C GLN A 165 12.20 1.60 20.55
N LYS A 166 11.29 0.64 20.32
CA LYS A 166 11.54 -0.55 19.52
C LYS A 166 11.27 -0.27 18.06
N LEU A 167 12.33 -0.19 17.26
CA LEU A 167 12.22 0.04 15.83
C LEU A 167 12.20 -1.29 15.08
N LYS A 168 11.22 -1.44 14.18
CA LYS A 168 11.08 -2.57 13.26
C LYS A 168 11.01 -2.08 11.83
N PHE A 169 11.74 -2.74 10.95
CA PHE A 169 11.62 -2.59 9.51
C PHE A 169 10.99 -3.84 8.94
N GLN A 170 9.97 -3.67 8.15
CA GLN A 170 9.26 -4.77 7.53
C GLN A 170 9.23 -4.61 6.02
N LEU A 171 9.40 -5.72 5.30
CA LEU A 171 9.26 -5.80 3.86
C LEU A 171 8.11 -6.75 3.53
N TRP A 172 7.03 -6.21 2.97
CA TRP A 172 5.85 -6.94 2.57
C TRP A 172 5.83 -7.08 1.04
N SER A 173 5.74 -8.30 0.52
CA SER A 173 5.78 -8.56 -0.92
C SER A 173 4.69 -9.52 -1.36
N LEU A 174 3.85 -9.11 -2.32
CA LEU A 174 2.83 -9.98 -2.91
C LEU A 174 3.44 -11.05 -3.82
N GLY A 175 4.54 -10.74 -4.51
CA GLY A 175 5.27 -11.71 -5.34
C GLY A 175 6.24 -12.59 -4.56
N GLY A 176 6.41 -12.34 -3.25
CA GLY A 176 7.35 -13.09 -2.42
C GLY A 176 8.82 -12.72 -2.69
N PHE A 177 9.71 -13.66 -2.42
CA PHE A 177 11.17 -13.48 -2.44
C PHE A 177 11.84 -14.66 -3.14
N THR A 178 12.92 -14.37 -3.87
CA THR A 178 13.77 -15.46 -4.39
C THR A 178 14.49 -16.17 -3.23
N PRO A 179 14.98 -17.42 -3.42
CA PRO A 179 15.74 -18.12 -2.38
C PRO A 179 16.94 -17.32 -1.87
N GLU A 180 17.66 -16.63 -2.75
CA GLU A 180 18.81 -15.79 -2.42
C GLU A 180 18.38 -14.58 -1.59
N ALA A 181 17.28 -13.92 -1.97
CA ALA A 181 16.70 -12.81 -1.23
C ALA A 181 16.26 -13.24 0.18
N THR A 182 15.59 -14.39 0.29
CA THR A 182 15.17 -14.97 1.58
C THR A 182 16.37 -15.25 2.48
N SER A 183 17.44 -15.85 1.93
CA SER A 183 18.69 -16.11 2.67
C SER A 183 19.33 -14.82 3.19
N LEU A 184 19.37 -13.77 2.37
CA LEU A 184 19.92 -12.46 2.74
C LEU A 184 19.08 -11.80 3.85
N LEU A 185 17.76 -11.80 3.74
CA LEU A 185 16.83 -11.27 4.75
C LEU A 185 16.95 -12.00 6.08
N THR A 186 16.97 -13.32 6.06
CA THR A 186 17.15 -14.17 7.25
C THR A 186 18.47 -13.87 7.94
N SER A 187 19.56 -13.79 7.17
CA SER A 187 20.88 -13.44 7.70
C SER A 187 20.90 -12.03 8.32
N ALA A 188 20.27 -11.03 7.67
CA ALA A 188 20.19 -9.68 8.19
C ALA A 188 19.34 -9.61 9.48
N ALA A 189 18.21 -10.29 9.52
CA ALA A 189 17.34 -10.35 10.69
C ALA A 189 18.03 -10.94 11.94
N THR A 190 18.87 -11.96 11.75
CA THR A 190 19.60 -12.59 12.86
C THR A 190 20.80 -11.76 13.36
N ARG A 191 21.46 -11.02 12.48
CA ARG A 191 22.65 -10.21 12.81
C ARG A 191 22.32 -8.87 13.46
N THR A 192 21.18 -8.29 13.15
CA THR A 192 20.80 -6.94 13.57
C THR A 192 20.25 -6.96 15.00
N ARG A 193 20.89 -6.17 15.91
CA ARG A 193 20.44 -6.04 17.32
C ARG A 193 19.83 -4.68 17.65
N LYS A 194 20.06 -3.68 16.81
CA LYS A 194 19.63 -2.29 17.04
C LYS A 194 18.20 -2.01 16.60
N TYR A 195 17.63 -2.88 15.79
CA TYR A 195 16.27 -2.87 15.28
C TYR A 195 15.91 -4.28 14.82
N LYS A 196 14.62 -4.54 14.61
CA LYS A 196 14.19 -5.81 14.00
C LYS A 196 14.01 -5.66 12.49
N ILE A 197 14.29 -6.75 11.77
CA ILE A 197 13.92 -6.92 10.37
C ILE A 197 12.95 -8.09 10.31
N GLU A 198 11.81 -7.86 9.66
CA GLU A 198 10.79 -8.88 9.41
C GLU A 198 10.39 -8.80 7.93
N PHE A 199 10.01 -9.89 7.34
CA PHE A 199 9.57 -9.91 5.93
C PHE A 199 8.47 -10.93 5.74
N PHE A 200 7.50 -10.60 4.88
CA PHE A 200 6.30 -11.37 4.71
C PHE A 200 5.95 -11.47 3.22
N ASP A 201 5.76 -12.68 2.75
CA ASP A 201 5.16 -12.96 1.46
C ASP A 201 3.62 -12.96 1.53
N LYS A 202 2.96 -13.08 0.39
CA LYS A 202 1.50 -13.07 0.29
C LYS A 202 0.85 -14.12 1.20
N SER A 203 1.40 -15.32 1.28
CA SER A 203 0.81 -16.40 2.08
C SER A 203 0.91 -16.08 3.57
N GLN A 204 2.04 -15.59 4.02
CA GLN A 204 2.26 -15.15 5.41
C GLN A 204 1.36 -13.96 5.78
N ILE A 205 1.18 -13.00 4.85
CA ILE A 205 0.28 -11.85 5.05
C ILE A 205 -1.17 -12.34 5.26
N ILE A 206 -1.64 -13.26 4.42
CA ILE A 206 -2.97 -13.86 4.54
C ILE A 206 -3.13 -14.61 5.87
N ASP A 207 -2.13 -15.37 6.27
CA ASP A 207 -2.17 -16.13 7.53
C ASP A 207 -2.20 -15.19 8.76
N MET A 208 -1.39 -14.14 8.76
CA MET A 208 -1.45 -13.08 9.78
C MET A 208 -2.81 -12.39 9.82
N ALA A 209 -3.39 -12.10 8.66
CA ALA A 209 -4.71 -11.48 8.58
C ALA A 209 -5.82 -12.40 9.13
N LYS A 210 -5.75 -13.71 8.88
CA LYS A 210 -6.67 -14.70 9.45
C LYS A 210 -6.51 -14.80 10.97
N GLU A 211 -5.29 -14.89 11.46
CA GLU A 211 -4.98 -14.95 12.90
C GLU A 211 -5.56 -13.76 13.66
N HIS A 212 -5.40 -12.57 13.10
CA HIS A 212 -5.92 -11.33 13.67
C HIS A 212 -7.38 -11.00 13.28
N LYS A 213 -8.06 -11.87 12.53
CA LYS A 213 -9.45 -11.72 12.06
C LYS A 213 -9.68 -10.46 11.22
N VAL A 214 -8.70 -10.09 10.40
CA VAL A 214 -8.78 -8.94 9.49
C VAL A 214 -9.32 -9.41 8.14
N GLN A 215 -10.63 -9.72 8.11
CA GLN A 215 -11.30 -10.33 6.97
C GLN A 215 -11.10 -9.59 5.64
N PRO A 216 -11.18 -8.25 5.56
CA PRO A 216 -10.97 -7.53 4.30
C PRO A 216 -9.60 -7.79 3.65
N VAL A 217 -8.53 -8.00 4.44
CA VAL A 217 -7.20 -8.33 3.91
C VAL A 217 -7.19 -9.72 3.29
N VAL A 218 -7.89 -10.67 3.90
CA VAL A 218 -8.00 -12.06 3.39
C VAL A 218 -8.80 -12.11 2.09
N GLU A 219 -9.82 -11.27 1.93
CA GLU A 219 -10.69 -11.24 0.74
C GLU A 219 -10.06 -10.53 -0.45
N VAL A 220 -9.22 -9.53 -0.20
CA VAL A 220 -8.56 -8.73 -1.25
C VAL A 220 -7.32 -9.42 -1.79
N LEU A 221 -6.57 -10.15 -0.98
CA LEU A 221 -5.35 -10.87 -1.36
C LEU A 221 -5.64 -12.31 -1.78
#